data_b2153cebd2b457805d9b194bbb1f4ef4
#
_entry.id   b2153cebd2b457805d9b194bbb1f4ef4
#
_cell.length_a   1.000
_cell.length_b   1.000
_cell.length_c   1.000
_cell.angle_alpha   90.00
_cell.angle_beta   90.00
_cell.angle_gamma   90.00
#
_symmetry.space_group_name_H-M   'P 1'
#
loop_
_entity.id
_entity.type
_entity.pdbx_description
1 polymer ?
#
loop_
_entity_poly.entity_id
_entity_poly.type
_entity_poly.pdbx_seq_one_letter_code
_entity_poly.pdbx_strand_id
1 'polypeptide(L)'
;MEALEARLGYTFRDRALLENALMHSSYANENRARGYTSNERLEFLGDSVLGMVTATRLYQLYPDMPEGKMSRLRAELVCEQALHGVALTLHLGDYIRLGHGEERSGGRERPSILADAVEAVIAAMYLDGGLEPAQRFILTHILNGLAEGEIHHVEDYKTELQERVQRRAGQTLSYTVCAESGPDHNKTFTMAVLLNGSESGRGTGRTKKEAEQSAARCALEQMPQ
;
A
#
# COMPACT_ATOMS: atom_id res chain seq x y z
N MET A 1 21.74 -16.71 -2.99
CA MET A 1 20.62 -16.94 -2.04
C MET A 1 21.01 -16.55 -0.60
N GLU A 2 22.16 -16.92 -0.06
CA GLU A 2 22.57 -16.54 1.33
C GLU A 2 22.57 -15.04 1.59
N ALA A 3 23.03 -14.22 0.61
CA ALA A 3 22.98 -12.78 0.74
C ALA A 3 21.54 -12.23 0.77
N LEU A 4 20.59 -12.87 0.12
CA LEU A 4 19.18 -12.53 0.20
C LEU A 4 18.59 -12.95 1.55
N GLU A 5 18.84 -14.17 2.01
CA GLU A 5 18.40 -14.65 3.33
C GLU A 5 18.88 -13.71 4.46
N ALA A 6 20.12 -13.20 4.36
CA ALA A 6 20.64 -12.22 5.31
C ALA A 6 19.86 -10.89 5.30
N ARG A 7 19.45 -10.39 4.12
CA ARG A 7 18.62 -9.18 3.99
C ARG A 7 17.20 -9.40 4.48
N LEU A 8 16.64 -10.59 4.23
CA LEU A 8 15.32 -11.00 4.71
C LEU A 8 15.28 -11.21 6.24
N GLY A 9 16.44 -11.36 6.89
CA GLY A 9 16.54 -11.71 8.30
C GLY A 9 16.02 -13.10 8.63
N TYR A 10 16.01 -14.00 7.63
CA TYR A 10 15.50 -15.37 7.77
C TYR A 10 16.28 -16.37 6.90
N THR A 11 16.65 -17.48 7.49
CA THR A 11 17.32 -18.61 6.80
C THR A 11 16.29 -19.72 6.59
N PHE A 12 16.04 -20.08 5.35
CA PHE A 12 15.06 -21.10 4.99
C PHE A 12 15.58 -22.52 5.28
N ARG A 13 14.74 -23.34 5.86
CA ARG A 13 14.94 -24.80 6.01
C ARG A 13 14.76 -25.48 4.65
N ASP A 14 13.68 -25.13 3.95
CA ASP A 14 13.41 -25.52 2.57
C ASP A 14 13.64 -24.34 1.61
N ARG A 15 14.83 -24.30 1.02
CA ARG A 15 15.20 -23.26 0.05
C ARG A 15 14.37 -23.29 -1.22
N ALA A 16 13.71 -24.40 -1.54
CA ALA A 16 12.85 -24.48 -2.72
C ALA A 16 11.64 -23.54 -2.61
N LEU A 17 11.16 -23.24 -1.40
CA LEU A 17 10.10 -22.25 -1.17
C LEU A 17 10.55 -20.85 -1.56
N LEU A 18 11.75 -20.42 -1.15
CA LEU A 18 12.30 -19.13 -1.54
C LEU A 18 12.58 -19.06 -3.04
N GLU A 19 13.12 -20.13 -3.62
CA GLU A 19 13.36 -20.19 -5.08
C GLU A 19 12.05 -20.08 -5.87
N ASN A 20 10.97 -20.71 -5.41
CA ASN A 20 9.66 -20.60 -6.03
C ASN A 20 9.06 -19.19 -5.85
N ALA A 21 9.22 -18.57 -4.68
CA ALA A 21 8.76 -17.19 -4.43
C ALA A 21 9.37 -16.17 -5.40
N LEU A 22 10.57 -16.43 -5.89
CA LEU A 22 11.28 -15.57 -6.84
C LEU A 22 11.06 -15.96 -8.32
N MET A 23 10.12 -16.86 -8.61
CA MET A 23 9.91 -17.40 -9.95
C MET A 23 8.65 -16.79 -10.58
N HIS A 24 8.84 -15.78 -11.43
CA HIS A 24 7.74 -15.16 -12.18
C HIS A 24 7.13 -16.14 -13.20
N SER A 25 5.86 -15.95 -13.51
CA SER A 25 5.10 -16.80 -14.44
C SER A 25 5.73 -16.91 -15.84
N SER A 26 6.37 -15.86 -16.33
CA SER A 26 7.08 -15.89 -17.61
C SER A 26 8.21 -16.92 -17.65
N TYR A 27 9.00 -17.00 -16.54
CA TYR A 27 10.08 -17.98 -16.43
C TYR A 27 9.54 -19.41 -16.31
N ALA A 28 8.54 -19.61 -15.47
CA ALA A 28 7.89 -20.92 -15.32
C ALA A 28 7.30 -21.42 -16.63
N ASN A 29 6.67 -20.55 -17.40
CA ASN A 29 6.10 -20.87 -18.72
C ASN A 29 7.16 -21.28 -19.74
N GLU A 30 8.29 -20.58 -19.81
CA GLU A 30 9.39 -20.95 -20.71
C GLU A 30 10.10 -22.25 -20.29
N ASN A 31 9.99 -22.66 -19.02
CA ASN A 31 10.69 -23.81 -18.46
C ASN A 31 9.75 -24.93 -17.97
N ARG A 32 8.53 -25.02 -18.51
CA ARG A 32 7.52 -26.04 -18.12
C ARG A 32 8.04 -27.45 -18.13
N ALA A 33 8.87 -27.81 -19.10
CA ALA A 33 9.46 -29.15 -19.19
C ALA A 33 10.35 -29.51 -17.99
N ARG A 34 10.82 -28.54 -17.23
CA ARG A 34 11.61 -28.72 -16.02
C ARG A 34 10.78 -28.81 -14.73
N GLY A 35 9.45 -28.73 -14.84
CA GLY A 35 8.54 -28.80 -13.70
C GLY A 35 8.49 -27.54 -12.83
N TYR A 36 8.98 -26.39 -13.32
CA TYR A 36 8.90 -25.14 -12.58
C TYR A 36 7.48 -24.61 -12.52
N THR A 37 7.11 -24.05 -11.37
CA THR A 37 5.82 -23.40 -11.11
C THR A 37 6.03 -21.94 -10.78
N SER A 38 5.07 -21.08 -11.16
CA SER A 38 5.11 -19.66 -10.83
C SER A 38 4.90 -19.41 -9.33
N ASN A 39 5.24 -18.18 -8.90
CA ASN A 39 5.01 -17.71 -7.54
C ASN A 39 3.57 -17.27 -7.26
N GLU A 40 2.66 -17.25 -8.24
CA GLU A 40 1.27 -16.76 -8.10
C GLU A 40 0.49 -17.39 -6.94
N ARG A 41 0.72 -18.68 -6.64
CA ARG A 41 0.08 -19.34 -5.50
C ARG A 41 0.66 -18.91 -4.15
N LEU A 42 1.95 -18.58 -4.12
CA LEU A 42 2.61 -18.03 -2.94
C LEU A 42 2.19 -16.57 -2.73
N GLU A 43 2.12 -15.76 -3.79
CA GLU A 43 1.58 -14.41 -3.79
C GLU A 43 0.17 -14.38 -3.15
N PHE A 44 -0.76 -15.19 -3.67
CA PHE A 44 -2.12 -15.30 -3.11
C PHE A 44 -2.14 -15.61 -1.61
N LEU A 45 -1.28 -16.52 -1.14
CA LEU A 45 -1.18 -16.84 0.27
C LEU A 45 -0.51 -15.70 1.06
N GLY A 46 0.51 -15.07 0.46
CA GLY A 46 1.26 -13.99 1.08
C GLY A 46 0.43 -12.74 1.31
N ASP A 47 -0.40 -12.34 0.34
CA ASP A 47 -1.39 -11.26 0.52
C ASP A 47 -2.28 -11.52 1.74
N SER A 48 -2.80 -12.74 1.88
CA SER A 48 -3.66 -13.11 3.02
C SER A 48 -2.91 -13.02 4.36
N VAL A 49 -1.66 -13.49 4.42
CA VAL A 49 -0.82 -13.40 5.63
C VAL A 49 -0.49 -11.94 5.95
N LEU A 50 -0.09 -11.17 4.95
CA LEU A 50 0.22 -9.75 5.06
C LEU A 50 -1.00 -8.96 5.56
N GLY A 51 -2.17 -9.20 4.95
CA GLY A 51 -3.44 -8.57 5.34
C GLY A 51 -3.82 -8.86 6.78
N MET A 52 -3.70 -10.12 7.21
CA MET A 52 -3.99 -10.54 8.58
C MET A 52 -3.04 -9.89 9.61
N VAL A 53 -1.73 -9.93 9.36
CA VAL A 53 -0.73 -9.34 10.28
C VAL A 53 -0.92 -7.83 10.39
N THR A 54 -1.13 -7.16 9.26
CA THR A 54 -1.37 -5.71 9.23
C THR A 54 -2.64 -5.34 9.96
N ALA A 55 -3.75 -6.04 9.71
CA ALA A 55 -5.02 -5.80 10.42
C ALA A 55 -4.88 -6.01 11.93
N THR A 56 -4.19 -7.08 12.34
CA THR A 56 -3.92 -7.35 13.76
C THR A 56 -3.12 -6.22 14.40
N ARG A 57 -2.08 -5.73 13.72
CA ARG A 57 -1.24 -4.64 14.22
C ARG A 57 -2.02 -3.33 14.35
N LEU A 58 -2.83 -2.97 13.36
CA LEU A 58 -3.67 -1.78 13.38
C LEU A 58 -4.70 -1.84 14.53
N TYR A 59 -5.37 -2.98 14.69
CA TYR A 59 -6.33 -3.19 15.77
C TYR A 59 -5.72 -3.00 17.16
N GLN A 60 -4.49 -3.48 17.35
CA GLN A 60 -3.76 -3.34 18.62
C GLN A 60 -3.29 -1.90 18.89
N LEU A 61 -2.79 -1.21 17.85
CA LEU A 61 -2.25 0.14 17.99
C LEU A 61 -3.33 1.22 18.11
N TYR A 62 -4.51 0.99 17.54
CA TYR A 62 -5.55 2.02 17.41
C TYR A 62 -6.90 1.53 17.93
N PRO A 63 -7.06 1.33 19.26
CA PRO A 63 -8.28 0.75 19.83
C PRO A 63 -9.54 1.57 19.55
N ASP A 64 -9.42 2.89 19.37
CA ASP A 64 -10.54 3.80 19.14
C ASP A 64 -10.75 4.15 17.67
N MET A 65 -9.94 3.56 16.74
CA MET A 65 -10.06 3.85 15.32
C MET A 65 -11.25 3.12 14.70
N PRO A 66 -12.16 3.83 13.99
CA PRO A 66 -13.27 3.20 13.27
C PRO A 66 -12.77 2.20 12.20
N GLU A 67 -13.55 1.13 11.98
CA GLU A 67 -13.22 0.07 11.02
C GLU A 67 -12.89 0.63 9.62
N GLY A 68 -13.69 1.56 9.09
CA GLY A 68 -13.46 2.15 7.78
C GLY A 68 -12.11 2.87 7.66
N LYS A 69 -11.63 3.50 8.75
CA LYS A 69 -10.28 4.12 8.79
C LYS A 69 -9.18 3.05 8.83
N MET A 70 -9.37 1.99 9.64
CA MET A 70 -8.42 0.85 9.66
C MET A 70 -8.31 0.16 8.31
N SER A 71 -9.42 -0.06 7.62
CA SER A 71 -9.45 -0.68 6.30
C SER A 71 -8.71 0.15 5.24
N ARG A 72 -8.87 1.47 5.26
CA ARG A 72 -8.11 2.37 4.36
C ARG A 72 -6.63 2.38 4.67
N LEU A 73 -6.27 2.54 5.94
CA LEU A 73 -4.87 2.55 6.37
C LEU A 73 -4.19 1.22 6.02
N ARG A 74 -4.88 0.09 6.21
CA ARG A 74 -4.38 -1.20 5.75
C ARG A 74 -4.11 -1.19 4.25
N ALA A 75 -5.07 -0.76 3.42
CA ALA A 75 -4.91 -0.73 1.97
C ALA A 75 -3.73 0.16 1.52
N GLU A 76 -3.47 1.27 2.20
CA GLU A 76 -2.33 2.14 1.93
C GLU A 76 -0.99 1.49 2.28
N LEU A 77 -0.93 0.78 3.41
CA LEU A 77 0.29 0.14 3.91
C LEU A 77 0.73 -1.08 3.09
N VAL A 78 -0.23 -1.78 2.47
CA VAL A 78 0.03 -3.02 1.72
C VAL A 78 -0.21 -2.87 0.22
N CYS A 79 -0.29 -1.64 -0.29
CA CYS A 79 -0.45 -1.40 -1.73
C CYS A 79 0.81 -1.76 -2.52
N GLU A 80 0.64 -2.00 -3.82
CA GLU A 80 1.74 -2.28 -4.76
C GLU A 80 2.93 -1.33 -4.58
N GLN A 81 2.66 -0.02 -4.46
CA GLN A 81 3.72 0.98 -4.32
C GLN A 81 4.53 0.83 -3.03
N ALA A 82 3.88 0.49 -1.91
CA ALA A 82 4.55 0.26 -0.63
C ALA A 82 5.42 -1.00 -0.70
N LEU A 83 4.87 -2.10 -1.22
CA LEU A 83 5.61 -3.37 -1.39
C LEU A 83 6.76 -3.25 -2.39
N HIS A 84 6.57 -2.49 -3.48
CA HIS A 84 7.64 -2.15 -4.41
C HIS A 84 8.81 -1.45 -3.69
N GLY A 85 8.53 -0.47 -2.81
CA GLY A 85 9.57 0.20 -2.01
C GLY A 85 10.36 -0.79 -1.14
N VAL A 86 9.67 -1.75 -0.52
CA VAL A 86 10.31 -2.84 0.25
C VAL A 86 11.18 -3.72 -0.65
N ALA A 87 10.68 -4.11 -1.82
CA ALA A 87 11.41 -4.92 -2.78
C ALA A 87 12.72 -4.25 -3.24
N LEU A 88 12.68 -2.94 -3.47
CA LEU A 88 13.88 -2.15 -3.83
C LEU A 88 14.91 -2.14 -2.69
N THR A 89 14.47 -1.93 -1.45
CA THR A 89 15.35 -1.93 -0.26
C THR A 89 16.03 -3.28 -0.07
N LEU A 90 15.33 -4.38 -0.36
CA LEU A 90 15.83 -5.75 -0.27
C LEU A 90 16.61 -6.19 -1.52
N HIS A 91 16.61 -5.38 -2.58
CA HIS A 91 17.17 -5.70 -3.89
C HIS A 91 16.60 -7.00 -4.48
N LEU A 92 15.29 -7.24 -4.32
CA LEU A 92 14.66 -8.48 -4.79
C LEU A 92 14.78 -8.65 -6.30
N GLY A 93 14.78 -7.57 -7.07
CA GLY A 93 14.94 -7.58 -8.52
C GLY A 93 16.17 -8.38 -8.99
N ASP A 94 17.27 -8.37 -8.24
CA ASP A 94 18.49 -9.12 -8.56
C ASP A 94 18.29 -10.64 -8.53
N TYR A 95 17.28 -11.11 -7.83
CA TYR A 95 17.05 -12.54 -7.56
C TYR A 95 15.84 -13.12 -8.32
N ILE A 96 14.95 -12.27 -8.84
CA ILE A 96 13.76 -12.72 -9.56
C ILE A 96 14.17 -13.40 -10.86
N ARG A 97 13.55 -14.57 -11.13
CA ARG A 97 13.72 -15.31 -12.38
C ARG A 97 12.63 -14.92 -13.36
N LEU A 98 13.02 -14.34 -14.47
CA LEU A 98 12.14 -13.86 -15.54
C LEU A 98 12.37 -14.66 -16.83
N GLY A 99 11.33 -14.80 -17.63
CA GLY A 99 11.46 -15.26 -19.01
C GLY A 99 12.14 -14.19 -19.88
N HIS A 100 12.71 -14.60 -21.02
CA HIS A 100 13.49 -13.71 -21.88
C HIS A 100 12.72 -12.47 -22.36
N GLY A 101 11.42 -12.61 -22.64
CA GLY A 101 10.56 -11.51 -23.05
C GLY A 101 10.38 -10.48 -21.95
N GLU A 102 10.08 -10.94 -20.74
CA GLU A 102 9.86 -10.11 -19.56
C GLU A 102 11.16 -9.40 -19.10
N GLU A 103 12.28 -10.12 -19.13
CA GLU A 103 13.59 -9.56 -18.85
C GLU A 103 13.93 -8.38 -19.78
N ARG A 104 13.70 -8.55 -21.10
CA ARG A 104 13.98 -7.51 -22.11
C ARG A 104 13.07 -6.29 -21.97
N SER A 105 11.87 -6.46 -21.44
CA SER A 105 10.90 -5.37 -21.24
C SER A 105 11.08 -4.63 -19.90
N GLY A 106 12.15 -4.90 -19.17
CA GLY A 106 12.44 -4.26 -17.88
C GLY A 106 11.64 -4.83 -16.71
N GLY A 107 11.17 -6.08 -16.83
CA GLY A 107 10.36 -6.74 -15.79
C GLY A 107 11.02 -6.80 -14.42
N ARG A 108 12.37 -6.81 -14.38
CA ARG A 108 13.15 -6.83 -13.14
C ARG A 108 12.96 -5.59 -12.25
N GLU A 109 12.55 -4.47 -12.83
CA GLU A 109 12.27 -3.21 -12.14
C GLU A 109 10.77 -2.89 -12.10
N ARG A 110 9.92 -3.77 -12.66
CA ARG A 110 8.47 -3.52 -12.73
C ARG A 110 7.83 -3.60 -11.35
N PRO A 111 7.11 -2.52 -10.92
CA PRO A 111 6.53 -2.44 -9.59
C PRO A 111 5.65 -3.64 -9.22
N SER A 112 4.75 -4.07 -10.11
CA SER A 112 3.86 -5.20 -9.83
C SER A 112 4.64 -6.51 -9.60
N ILE A 113 5.61 -6.84 -10.47
CA ILE A 113 6.42 -8.07 -10.33
C ILE A 113 7.20 -8.09 -9.01
N LEU A 114 7.70 -6.92 -8.61
CA LEU A 114 8.44 -6.77 -7.36
C LEU A 114 7.54 -6.86 -6.13
N ALA A 115 6.34 -6.29 -6.18
CA ALA A 115 5.34 -6.40 -5.12
C ALA A 115 4.87 -7.84 -4.93
N ASP A 116 4.48 -8.52 -6.03
CA ASP A 116 4.08 -9.92 -6.02
C ASP A 116 5.17 -10.83 -5.42
N ALA A 117 6.45 -10.54 -5.72
CA ALA A 117 7.57 -11.28 -5.14
C ALA A 117 7.71 -11.06 -3.63
N VAL A 118 7.42 -9.87 -3.09
CA VAL A 118 7.40 -9.63 -1.63
C VAL A 118 6.33 -10.47 -0.97
N GLU A 119 5.12 -10.48 -1.51
CA GLU A 119 4.04 -11.33 -0.99
C GLU A 119 4.39 -12.81 -1.05
N ALA A 120 4.95 -13.26 -2.19
CA ALA A 120 5.39 -14.65 -2.33
C ALA A 120 6.48 -15.03 -1.32
N VAL A 121 7.42 -14.12 -0.99
CA VAL A 121 8.44 -14.33 0.05
C VAL A 121 7.81 -14.43 1.44
N ILE A 122 6.80 -13.60 1.75
CA ILE A 122 6.05 -13.70 3.01
C ILE A 122 5.39 -15.07 3.15
N ALA A 123 4.75 -15.58 2.08
CA ALA A 123 4.16 -16.91 2.07
C ALA A 123 5.21 -18.02 2.23
N ALA A 124 6.36 -17.88 1.56
CA ALA A 124 7.46 -18.84 1.69
C ALA A 124 7.96 -18.92 3.13
N MET A 125 8.15 -17.77 3.81
CA MET A 125 8.51 -17.74 5.23
C MET A 125 7.43 -18.37 6.12
N TYR A 126 6.16 -18.10 5.84
CA TYR A 126 5.04 -18.66 6.57
C TYR A 126 4.98 -20.19 6.46
N LEU A 127 5.19 -20.73 5.26
CA LEU A 127 5.17 -22.18 5.02
C LEU A 127 6.38 -22.88 5.62
N ASP A 128 7.55 -22.24 5.62
CA ASP A 128 8.80 -22.81 6.13
C ASP A 128 8.91 -22.73 7.66
N GLY A 129 8.53 -21.60 8.26
CA GLY A 129 8.78 -21.31 9.67
C GLY A 129 7.54 -20.97 10.49
N GLY A 130 6.36 -20.94 9.88
CA GLY A 130 5.12 -20.53 10.54
C GLY A 130 4.91 -19.03 10.55
N LEU A 131 3.94 -18.59 11.34
CA LEU A 131 3.53 -17.17 11.36
C LEU A 131 4.61 -16.22 11.91
N GLU A 132 5.36 -16.66 12.90
CA GLU A 132 6.29 -15.78 13.64
C GLU A 132 7.38 -15.14 12.75
N PRO A 133 8.13 -15.87 11.90
CA PRO A 133 9.11 -15.25 11.02
C PRO A 133 8.46 -14.36 9.95
N ALA A 134 7.32 -14.74 9.39
CA ALA A 134 6.58 -13.91 8.44
C ALA A 134 6.10 -12.60 9.09
N GLN A 135 5.55 -12.68 10.29
CA GLN A 135 5.12 -11.51 11.06
C GLN A 135 6.31 -10.59 11.38
N ARG A 136 7.44 -11.12 11.79
CA ARG A 136 8.66 -10.35 12.07
C ARG A 136 9.11 -9.59 10.82
N PHE A 137 9.14 -10.26 9.67
CA PHE A 137 9.47 -9.65 8.38
C PHE A 137 8.52 -8.49 8.05
N ILE A 138 7.21 -8.72 8.13
CA ILE A 138 6.18 -7.69 7.87
C ILE A 138 6.37 -6.48 8.77
N LEU A 139 6.51 -6.70 10.09
CA LEU A 139 6.69 -5.62 11.05
C LEU A 139 7.97 -4.82 10.82
N THR A 140 9.06 -5.49 10.41
CA THR A 140 10.38 -4.87 10.25
C THR A 140 10.49 -4.11 8.92
N HIS A 141 9.94 -4.62 7.83
CA HIS A 141 10.18 -4.09 6.48
C HIS A 141 9.00 -3.33 5.90
N ILE A 142 7.77 -3.67 6.29
CA ILE A 142 6.55 -3.07 5.74
C ILE A 142 5.91 -2.09 6.71
N LEU A 143 5.84 -2.44 7.99
CA LEU A 143 5.15 -1.67 9.03
C LEU A 143 6.11 -0.94 9.97
N ASN A 144 7.38 -0.77 9.60
CA ASN A 144 8.41 -0.13 10.43
C ASN A 144 8.14 1.34 10.78
N GLY A 145 7.33 2.04 10.01
CA GLY A 145 6.87 3.42 10.26
C GLY A 145 5.64 3.53 11.15
N LEU A 146 5.02 2.40 11.53
CA LEU A 146 3.89 2.37 12.47
C LEU A 146 4.40 2.33 13.93
N ALA A 147 5.09 3.38 14.35
CA ALA A 147 5.39 3.57 15.78
C ALA A 147 4.14 4.08 16.52
N GLU A 148 4.07 3.81 17.83
CA GLU A 148 2.99 4.33 18.70
C GLU A 148 2.93 5.86 18.58
N GLY A 149 1.87 6.38 17.95
CA GLY A 149 1.60 7.81 17.84
C GLY A 149 2.10 8.52 16.58
N GLU A 150 2.88 7.88 15.72
CA GLU A 150 3.31 8.45 14.45
C GLU A 150 2.48 7.96 13.25
N ILE A 151 1.16 8.06 13.33
CA ILE A 151 0.44 8.17 12.08
C ILE A 151 0.63 9.61 11.60
N HIS A 152 1.41 9.79 10.55
CA HIS A 152 1.03 10.82 9.60
C HIS A 152 -0.36 10.41 9.10
N HIS A 153 -1.38 10.97 9.74
CA HIS A 153 -2.71 10.91 9.21
C HIS A 153 -2.58 11.32 7.75
N VAL A 154 -2.75 10.38 6.82
CA VAL A 154 -3.34 10.76 5.56
C VAL A 154 -4.77 11.11 5.96
N GLU A 155 -4.89 12.35 6.41
CA GLU A 155 -6.13 12.91 6.91
C GLU A 155 -7.07 12.97 5.73
N ASP A 156 -7.92 11.96 5.59
CA ASP A 156 -8.97 11.97 4.57
C ASP A 156 -10.13 12.85 5.06
N TYR A 157 -9.80 14.12 5.18
CA TYR A 157 -10.77 15.16 5.55
C TYR A 157 -12.00 15.16 4.65
N LYS A 158 -11.83 14.79 3.38
CA LYS A 158 -12.93 14.71 2.43
C LYS A 158 -13.95 13.65 2.83
N THR A 159 -13.48 12.47 3.23
CA THR A 159 -14.38 11.42 3.69
C THR A 159 -14.93 11.72 5.08
N GLU A 160 -14.13 12.26 5.98
CA GLU A 160 -14.61 12.65 7.32
C GLU A 160 -15.71 13.71 7.22
N LEU A 161 -15.54 14.71 6.36
CA LEU A 161 -16.55 15.72 6.10
C LEU A 161 -17.82 15.11 5.49
N GLN A 162 -17.67 14.19 4.54
CA GLN A 162 -18.78 13.50 3.91
C GLN A 162 -19.57 12.67 4.93
N GLU A 163 -18.93 11.90 5.77
CA GLU A 163 -19.58 11.12 6.84
C GLU A 163 -20.31 12.04 7.84
N ARG A 164 -19.68 13.16 8.21
CA ARG A 164 -20.28 14.11 9.14
C ARG A 164 -21.52 14.79 8.56
N VAL A 165 -21.48 15.14 7.27
CA VAL A 165 -22.61 15.73 6.55
C VAL A 165 -23.74 14.72 6.36
N GLN A 166 -23.42 13.47 6.01
CA GLN A 166 -24.42 12.41 5.80
C GLN A 166 -25.18 11.99 7.07
N ARG A 167 -24.63 12.24 8.26
CA ARG A 167 -25.36 12.04 9.52
C ARG A 167 -26.59 12.96 9.66
N ARG A 168 -26.66 14.03 8.87
CA ARG A 168 -27.78 14.96 8.85
C ARG A 168 -28.54 14.81 7.54
N ALA A 169 -29.75 14.24 7.62
CA ALA A 169 -30.59 14.01 6.43
C ALA A 169 -30.83 15.31 5.64
N GLY A 170 -30.76 15.21 4.32
CA GLY A 170 -31.06 16.32 3.40
C GLY A 170 -29.91 17.29 3.16
N GLN A 171 -28.71 17.05 3.70
CA GLN A 171 -27.53 17.86 3.37
C GLN A 171 -26.83 17.35 2.12
N THR A 172 -26.37 18.26 1.27
CA THR A 172 -25.61 17.98 0.05
C THR A 172 -24.21 18.56 0.15
N LEU A 173 -23.21 17.77 -0.24
CA LEU A 173 -21.82 18.17 -0.28
C LEU A 173 -21.32 18.13 -1.72
N SER A 174 -20.69 19.21 -2.17
CA SER A 174 -20.05 19.28 -3.48
C SER A 174 -18.74 20.05 -3.44
N TYR A 175 -17.87 19.81 -4.42
CA TYR A 175 -16.60 20.51 -4.57
C TYR A 175 -16.56 21.25 -5.90
N THR A 176 -16.00 22.44 -5.91
CA THR A 176 -15.85 23.25 -7.12
C THR A 176 -14.44 23.83 -7.23
N VAL A 177 -13.93 23.88 -8.46
CA VAL A 177 -12.66 24.57 -8.74
C VAL A 177 -12.90 26.06 -8.75
N CYS A 178 -12.23 26.79 -7.87
CA CYS A 178 -12.31 28.25 -7.79
C CYS A 178 -11.26 28.94 -8.65
N ALA A 179 -10.04 28.37 -8.70
CA ALA A 179 -8.94 28.91 -9.48
C ALA A 179 -7.90 27.83 -9.83
N GLU A 180 -7.24 28.02 -10.96
CA GLU A 180 -6.03 27.29 -11.35
C GLU A 180 -4.96 28.35 -11.64
N SER A 181 -3.77 28.21 -11.06
CA SER A 181 -2.66 29.14 -11.22
C SER A 181 -1.31 28.43 -11.36
N GLY A 182 -0.33 29.09 -11.94
CA GLY A 182 1.02 28.56 -12.13
C GLY A 182 1.24 27.87 -13.50
N PRO A 183 2.52 27.66 -13.88
CA PRO A 183 2.88 26.98 -15.11
C PRO A 183 2.52 25.49 -15.06
N ASP A 184 2.42 24.81 -16.20
CA ASP A 184 1.95 23.41 -16.32
C ASP A 184 2.71 22.42 -15.44
N HIS A 185 3.99 22.64 -15.20
CA HIS A 185 4.86 21.80 -14.37
C HIS A 185 4.79 22.14 -12.87
N ASN A 186 4.07 23.22 -12.49
CA ASN A 186 3.91 23.64 -11.10
C ASN A 186 2.55 24.32 -10.90
N LYS A 187 1.47 23.64 -11.33
CA LYS A 187 0.09 24.14 -11.15
C LYS A 187 -0.32 24.09 -9.68
N THR A 188 -1.07 25.09 -9.27
CA THR A 188 -1.76 25.16 -7.99
C THR A 188 -3.26 25.26 -8.25
N PHE A 189 -4.02 24.38 -7.63
CA PHE A 189 -5.48 24.36 -7.68
C PHE A 189 -6.04 24.95 -6.40
N THR A 190 -7.08 25.76 -6.54
CA THR A 190 -7.88 26.23 -5.41
C THR A 190 -9.27 25.63 -5.54
N MET A 191 -9.69 24.86 -4.52
CA MET A 191 -11.01 24.23 -4.44
C MET A 191 -11.81 24.83 -3.31
N ALA A 192 -13.13 24.95 -3.51
CA ALA A 192 -14.07 25.20 -2.43
C ALA A 192 -14.97 23.98 -2.22
N VAL A 193 -15.29 23.71 -0.97
CA VAL A 193 -16.33 22.75 -0.58
C VAL A 193 -17.62 23.53 -0.25
N LEU A 194 -18.71 23.07 -0.85
CA LEU A 194 -20.03 23.67 -0.70
C LEU A 194 -20.93 22.71 0.10
N LEU A 195 -21.53 23.22 1.16
CA LEU A 195 -22.58 22.54 1.92
C LEU A 195 -23.92 23.19 1.58
N ASN A 196 -24.84 22.45 1.02
CA ASN A 196 -26.13 22.95 0.53
C ASN A 196 -25.99 24.15 -0.41
N GLY A 197 -24.95 24.16 -1.25
CA GLY A 197 -24.67 25.23 -2.19
C GLY A 197 -23.94 26.46 -1.61
N SER A 198 -23.70 26.50 -0.29
CA SER A 198 -22.95 27.59 0.38
C SER A 198 -21.53 27.15 0.65
N GLU A 199 -20.55 28.03 0.40
CA GLU A 199 -19.13 27.72 0.67
C GLU A 199 -18.92 27.51 2.18
N SER A 200 -18.36 26.37 2.53
CA SER A 200 -18.08 25.96 3.91
C SER A 200 -16.60 25.79 4.20
N GLY A 201 -15.76 25.80 3.17
CA GLY A 201 -14.31 25.76 3.31
C GLY A 201 -13.60 25.90 1.98
N ARG A 202 -12.37 26.38 2.01
CA ARG A 202 -11.51 26.58 0.85
C ARG A 202 -10.12 26.05 1.10
N GLY A 203 -9.51 25.43 0.08
CA GLY A 203 -8.18 24.87 0.18
C GLY A 203 -7.40 24.94 -1.12
N THR A 204 -6.09 24.84 -1.02
CA THR A 204 -5.16 24.84 -2.14
C THR A 204 -4.29 23.59 -2.12
N GLY A 205 -3.86 23.15 -3.32
CA GLY A 205 -2.94 22.00 -3.46
C GLY A 205 -2.31 21.97 -4.84
N ARG A 206 -1.28 21.16 -5.00
CA ARG A 206 -0.61 20.92 -6.30
C ARG A 206 -1.44 20.04 -7.23
N THR A 207 -2.36 19.27 -6.65
CA THR A 207 -3.34 18.47 -7.39
C THR A 207 -4.75 18.86 -6.94
N LYS A 208 -5.76 18.57 -7.77
CA LYS A 208 -7.16 18.77 -7.39
C LYS A 208 -7.51 18.00 -6.12
N LYS A 209 -6.99 16.77 -5.99
CA LYS A 209 -7.18 15.93 -4.81
C LYS A 209 -6.63 16.56 -3.53
N GLU A 210 -5.41 17.11 -3.56
CA GLU A 210 -4.83 17.82 -2.43
C GLU A 210 -5.63 19.07 -2.05
N ALA A 211 -6.06 19.85 -3.05
CA ALA A 211 -6.86 21.05 -2.83
C ALA A 211 -8.25 20.70 -2.25
N GLU A 212 -8.88 19.60 -2.67
CA GLU A 212 -10.12 19.09 -2.09
C GLU A 212 -9.94 18.67 -0.63
N GLN A 213 -8.86 17.96 -0.28
CA GLN A 213 -8.55 17.59 1.10
C GLN A 213 -8.32 18.82 1.98
N SER A 214 -7.59 19.82 1.48
CA SER A 214 -7.37 21.09 2.18
C SER A 214 -8.66 21.87 2.40
N ALA A 215 -9.57 21.90 1.40
CA ALA A 215 -10.88 22.53 1.53
C ALA A 215 -11.78 21.82 2.54
N ALA A 216 -11.77 20.49 2.54
CA ALA A 216 -12.52 19.68 3.48
C ALA A 216 -12.04 19.88 4.92
N ARG A 217 -10.71 19.94 5.14
CA ARG A 217 -10.12 20.28 6.44
C ARG A 217 -10.63 21.63 6.94
N CYS A 218 -10.55 22.66 6.12
CA CYS A 218 -11.03 24.00 6.47
C CYS A 218 -12.51 23.99 6.88
N ALA A 219 -13.35 23.22 6.17
CA ALA A 219 -14.76 23.09 6.50
C ALA A 219 -14.98 22.37 7.84
N LEU A 220 -14.23 21.29 8.12
CA LEU A 220 -14.33 20.55 9.38
C LEU A 220 -13.94 21.40 10.60
N GLU A 221 -12.91 22.24 10.46
CA GLU A 221 -12.45 23.16 11.51
C GLU A 221 -13.51 24.22 11.85
N GLN A 222 -14.38 24.56 10.90
CA GLN A 222 -15.47 25.54 11.08
C GLN A 222 -16.79 24.92 11.54
N MET A 223 -16.92 23.58 11.49
CA MET A 223 -18.12 22.91 11.94
C MET A 223 -18.13 22.75 13.47
N PRO A 224 -19.26 23.09 14.14
CA PRO A 224 -19.39 22.83 15.59
C PRO A 224 -19.28 21.30 15.84
N GLN A 225 -18.61 20.98 16.93
CA GLN A 225 -18.42 19.59 17.41
C GLN A 225 -19.75 18.89 17.73
#